data_caaf6d9aa93283f6c76605973c1f3e00
#
_entry.id   caaf6d9aa93283f6c76605973c1f3e00
#
_cell.length_a   1.000
_cell.length_b   1.000
_cell.length_c   1.000
_cell.angle_alpha   90.00
_cell.angle_beta   90.00
_cell.angle_gamma   90.00
#
_symmetry.space_group_name_H-M   'P 1'
#
loop_
_entity.id
_entity.type
_entity.pdbx_description
1 polymer ?
#
loop_
_entity_poly.entity_id
_entity_poly.type
_entity_poly.pdbx_seq_one_letter_code
_entity_poly.pdbx_strand_id
1 'polypeptide(L)'
;ELVAAAPDGRITPGTPGLWAEDQAGPWAAVAREVAGRGSTLVLRLGHAGRRGATRPRRSGVDRPLPGDQAWPLLAASAVPYTPASQIPTAMDPGDMERVAAQFAAAARRAAAAGVQVLLLDLAHGHLLGGFLSPLANRRDDDFGGALEGRLRFPLQVVDAVRAVWPGDRPLWAALAVTDWAPGGLAPEEAVAAARAVAGHGCDLLRVTAGQTTAVTRPDYGRLSLVGWSDLVRNDAAVPTMVGGNLTTADEVNTVLAAGRADLCLLDPRTYTGA
;
A
#
# COMPACT_ATOMS: atom_id res chain seq x y z
N GLU A 1 -0.62 -7.41 7.48
CA GLU A 1 -1.56 -6.31 7.79
C GLU A 1 -0.91 -4.94 7.55
N LEU A 2 -1.72 -3.87 7.57
CA LEU A 2 -1.23 -2.49 7.52
C LEU A 2 -0.79 -2.06 8.92
N VAL A 3 0.39 -1.44 9.02
CA VAL A 3 0.83 -0.69 10.19
C VAL A 3 0.59 0.79 9.93
N ALA A 4 -0.18 1.45 10.79
CA ALA A 4 -0.55 2.85 10.58
C ALA A 4 0.60 3.79 10.95
N ALA A 5 0.91 4.74 10.06
CA ALA A 5 1.91 5.78 10.28
C ALA A 5 1.41 6.91 11.22
N ALA A 6 0.08 6.99 11.42
CA ALA A 6 -0.58 8.00 12.23
C ALA A 6 -1.83 7.42 12.92
N PRO A 7 -2.32 8.02 14.01
CA PRO A 7 -3.53 7.55 14.71
C PRO A 7 -4.77 7.55 13.81
N ASP A 8 -4.94 8.56 12.98
CA ASP A 8 -6.02 8.71 11.99
C ASP A 8 -5.81 7.87 10.74
N GLY A 9 -4.61 7.31 10.56
CA GLY A 9 -4.26 6.36 9.50
C GLY A 9 -4.71 4.92 9.74
N ARG A 10 -5.35 4.60 10.85
CA ARG A 10 -5.85 3.25 11.16
C ARG A 10 -7.03 2.85 10.28
N ILE A 11 -7.10 1.57 9.93
CA ILE A 11 -8.31 0.99 9.28
C ILE A 11 -9.40 0.81 10.33
N THR A 12 -9.06 0.14 11.44
CA THR A 12 -9.95 -0.16 12.56
C THR A 12 -9.29 0.27 13.89
N PRO A 13 -10.01 0.34 15.01
CA PRO A 13 -9.40 0.61 16.32
C PRO A 13 -8.26 -0.34 16.69
N GLY A 14 -8.30 -1.58 16.20
CA GLY A 14 -7.27 -2.59 16.45
C GLY A 14 -6.12 -2.60 15.43
N THR A 15 -6.06 -1.66 14.50
CA THR A 15 -4.94 -1.58 13.55
C THR A 15 -3.64 -1.24 14.31
N PRO A 16 -2.57 -2.04 14.16
CA PRO A 16 -1.31 -1.74 14.80
C PRO A 16 -0.72 -0.44 14.25
N GLY A 17 0.04 0.26 15.06
CA GLY A 17 0.63 1.54 14.68
C GLY A 17 2.13 1.61 14.95
N LEU A 18 2.71 2.68 14.39
CA LEU A 18 4.09 3.06 14.65
C LEU A 18 4.25 4.61 14.67
N TRP A 19 3.24 5.29 15.22
CA TRP A 19 3.21 6.75 15.33
C TRP A 19 3.75 7.30 16.66
N ALA A 20 3.98 6.44 17.67
CA ALA A 20 4.49 6.82 18.98
C ALA A 20 5.70 5.96 19.36
N GLU A 21 6.58 6.46 20.24
CA GLU A 21 7.84 5.81 20.62
C GLU A 21 7.61 4.50 21.39
N ASP A 22 6.60 4.42 22.22
CA ASP A 22 6.23 3.24 22.99
C ASP A 22 5.80 2.05 22.10
N GLN A 23 5.41 2.31 20.87
CA GLN A 23 5.06 1.29 19.89
C GLN A 23 6.27 0.61 19.25
N ALA A 24 7.46 1.18 19.34
CA ALA A 24 8.66 0.61 18.74
C ALA A 24 9.15 -0.68 19.44
N GLY A 25 8.99 -0.76 20.77
CA GLY A 25 9.39 -1.92 21.56
C GLY A 25 8.75 -3.24 21.11
N PRO A 26 7.42 -3.33 21.01
CA PRO A 26 6.72 -4.50 20.46
C PRO A 26 7.21 -4.90 19.05
N TRP A 27 7.44 -3.93 18.16
CA TRP A 27 7.96 -4.21 16.81
C TRP A 27 9.39 -4.74 16.84
N ALA A 28 10.23 -4.23 17.74
CA ALA A 28 11.59 -4.76 17.92
C ALA A 28 11.58 -6.21 18.43
N ALA A 29 10.63 -6.59 19.28
CA ALA A 29 10.47 -7.98 19.69
C ALA A 29 10.07 -8.88 18.52
N VAL A 30 9.11 -8.45 17.68
CA VAL A 30 8.70 -9.17 16.47
C VAL A 30 9.87 -9.30 15.48
N ALA A 31 10.63 -8.22 15.23
CA ALA A 31 11.76 -8.25 14.33
C ALA A 31 12.84 -9.25 14.77
N ARG A 32 13.17 -9.28 16.07
CA ARG A 32 14.13 -10.25 16.62
C ARG A 32 13.64 -11.71 16.51
N GLU A 33 12.36 -11.95 16.80
CA GLU A 33 11.78 -13.30 16.70
C GLU A 33 11.81 -13.82 15.27
N VAL A 34 11.44 -12.99 14.29
CA VAL A 34 11.47 -13.35 12.87
C VAL A 34 12.91 -13.62 12.41
N ALA A 35 13.85 -12.74 12.77
CA ALA A 35 15.27 -12.92 12.44
C ALA A 35 15.86 -14.14 13.10
N GLY A 36 15.52 -14.45 14.35
CA GLY A 36 15.95 -15.64 15.06
C GLY A 36 15.50 -16.96 14.43
N ARG A 37 14.47 -16.90 13.57
CA ARG A 37 14.00 -18.03 12.76
C ARG A 37 14.57 -18.05 11.34
N GLY A 38 15.56 -17.22 11.03
CA GLY A 38 16.18 -17.14 9.70
C GLY A 38 15.30 -16.48 8.64
N SER A 39 14.32 -15.68 9.05
CA SER A 39 13.40 -15.00 8.13
C SER A 39 13.57 -13.47 8.23
N THR A 40 13.09 -12.77 7.20
CA THR A 40 13.13 -11.29 7.12
C THR A 40 11.75 -10.71 7.38
N LEU A 41 11.65 -9.76 8.31
CA LEU A 41 10.41 -9.03 8.55
C LEU A 41 10.23 -7.93 7.51
N VAL A 42 9.13 -8.01 6.75
CA VAL A 42 8.65 -6.93 5.89
C VAL A 42 7.52 -6.21 6.62
N LEU A 43 7.72 -4.94 7.01
CA LEU A 43 6.71 -4.13 7.67
C LEU A 43 5.99 -3.27 6.64
N ARG A 44 4.66 -3.47 6.49
CA ARG A 44 3.84 -2.68 5.59
C ARG A 44 3.32 -1.43 6.30
N LEU A 45 3.91 -0.28 5.96
CA LEU A 45 3.56 1.04 6.50
C LEU A 45 2.55 1.73 5.59
N GLY A 46 1.50 2.32 6.17
CA GLY A 46 0.50 3.03 5.39
C GLY A 46 -0.42 3.92 6.22
N HIS A 47 -1.39 4.49 5.54
CA HIS A 47 -2.47 5.31 6.08
C HIS A 47 -3.77 4.94 5.38
N ALA A 48 -4.79 4.52 6.13
CA ALA A 48 -6.03 3.99 5.56
C ALA A 48 -6.81 5.01 4.71
N GLY A 49 -6.59 6.30 4.95
CA GLY A 49 -7.31 7.34 4.22
C GLY A 49 -8.83 7.19 4.38
N ARG A 50 -9.57 7.35 3.29
CA ARG A 50 -11.04 7.22 3.27
C ARG A 50 -11.59 5.83 3.61
N ARG A 51 -10.73 4.81 3.75
CA ARG A 51 -11.08 3.46 4.21
C ARG A 51 -10.79 3.24 5.69
N GLY A 52 -10.45 4.29 6.43
CA GLY A 52 -10.26 4.29 7.87
C GLY A 52 -11.58 4.33 8.65
N ALA A 53 -11.46 4.35 9.99
CA ALA A 53 -12.57 4.43 10.94
C ALA A 53 -13.65 3.37 10.69
N THR A 54 -13.24 2.13 10.42
CA THR A 54 -14.16 1.03 10.15
C THR A 54 -14.19 0.02 11.31
N ARG A 55 -15.27 -0.75 11.37
CA ARG A 55 -15.40 -1.88 12.30
C ARG A 55 -14.42 -2.99 11.94
N PRO A 56 -13.99 -3.83 12.90
CA PRO A 56 -13.21 -5.02 12.60
C PRO A 56 -13.91 -5.89 11.54
N ARG A 57 -13.13 -6.49 10.63
CA ARG A 57 -13.63 -7.26 9.49
C ARG A 57 -14.65 -8.34 9.85
N ARG A 58 -14.52 -8.95 11.06
CA ARG A 58 -15.51 -9.93 11.59
C ARG A 58 -16.90 -9.34 11.81
N SER A 59 -17.01 -8.02 11.94
CA SER A 59 -18.27 -7.28 12.13
C SER A 59 -18.79 -6.68 10.81
N GLY A 60 -18.21 -7.08 9.68
CA GLY A 60 -18.52 -6.63 8.31
C GLY A 60 -17.36 -5.87 7.69
N VAL A 61 -17.16 -6.13 6.38
CA VAL A 61 -16.09 -5.47 5.61
C VAL A 61 -16.48 -4.02 5.33
N ASP A 62 -15.54 -3.10 5.53
CA ASP A 62 -15.67 -1.65 5.25
C ASP A 62 -16.91 -0.98 5.89
N ARG A 63 -17.44 -1.53 6.99
CA ARG A 63 -18.52 -0.91 7.74
C ARG A 63 -17.98 0.21 8.62
N PRO A 64 -18.51 1.45 8.52
CA PRO A 64 -18.05 2.57 9.33
C PRO A 64 -18.29 2.33 10.83
N LEU A 65 -17.42 2.91 11.65
CA LEU A 65 -17.64 3.02 13.09
C LEU A 65 -18.82 3.96 13.37
N PRO A 66 -19.52 3.81 14.52
CA PRO A 66 -20.45 4.83 15.01
C PRO A 66 -19.74 6.19 15.15
N GLY A 67 -20.48 7.29 14.97
CA GLY A 67 -19.92 8.63 14.94
C GLY A 67 -19.12 9.04 16.18
N ASP A 68 -19.53 8.57 17.36
CA ASP A 68 -18.84 8.80 18.65
C ASP A 68 -17.50 8.04 18.79
N GLN A 69 -17.27 7.01 17.96
CA GLN A 69 -16.05 6.20 17.94
C GLN A 69 -15.19 6.47 16.71
N ALA A 70 -15.73 7.17 15.72
CA ALA A 70 -15.04 7.46 14.48
C ALA A 70 -14.08 8.64 14.66
N TRP A 71 -12.96 8.58 13.95
CA TRP A 71 -12.02 9.68 13.81
C TRP A 71 -12.15 10.33 12.42
N PRO A 72 -11.72 11.60 12.25
CA PRO A 72 -11.72 12.27 10.95
C PRO A 72 -10.88 11.51 9.93
N LEU A 73 -11.37 11.44 8.69
CA LEU A 73 -10.68 10.79 7.58
C LEU A 73 -10.09 11.82 6.63
N LEU A 74 -8.90 11.53 6.11
CA LEU A 74 -8.22 12.30 5.07
C LEU A 74 -8.24 11.55 3.74
N ALA A 75 -8.33 12.28 2.63
CA ALA A 75 -8.23 11.70 1.29
C ALA A 75 -7.76 12.76 0.27
N ALA A 76 -7.46 12.32 -0.96
CA ALA A 76 -7.20 13.22 -2.08
C ALA A 76 -8.38 14.16 -2.35
N SER A 77 -9.61 13.64 -2.24
CA SER A 77 -10.86 14.38 -2.46
C SER A 77 -11.94 13.92 -1.49
N ALA A 78 -12.96 14.76 -1.24
CA ALA A 78 -14.08 14.46 -0.36
C ALA A 78 -15.07 13.41 -0.96
N VAL A 79 -14.53 12.27 -1.38
CA VAL A 79 -15.26 11.15 -1.99
C VAL A 79 -15.28 9.98 -1.03
N PRO A 80 -16.42 9.59 -0.44
CA PRO A 80 -16.51 8.47 0.47
C PRO A 80 -16.21 7.14 -0.26
N TYR A 81 -15.74 6.12 0.47
CA TYR A 81 -15.43 4.81 -0.12
C TYR A 81 -16.69 4.06 -0.54
N THR A 82 -17.71 4.07 0.30
CA THR A 82 -19.06 3.57 0.01
C THR A 82 -20.09 4.66 0.32
N PRO A 83 -21.34 4.56 -0.16
CA PRO A 83 -22.39 5.52 0.21
C PRO A 83 -22.63 5.62 1.74
N ALA A 84 -22.32 4.58 2.49
CA ALA A 84 -22.47 4.55 3.95
C ALA A 84 -21.20 4.99 4.70
N SER A 85 -20.07 5.15 4.00
CA SER A 85 -18.82 5.57 4.62
C SER A 85 -18.82 7.05 4.99
N GLN A 86 -18.06 7.42 6.00
CA GLN A 86 -17.80 8.81 6.35
C GLN A 86 -17.20 9.54 5.13
N ILE A 87 -17.65 10.77 4.88
CA ILE A 87 -17.05 11.64 3.87
C ILE A 87 -15.70 12.12 4.41
N PRO A 88 -14.59 11.84 3.72
CA PRO A 88 -13.28 12.30 4.18
C PRO A 88 -13.08 13.80 3.89
N THR A 89 -12.18 14.42 4.62
CA THR A 89 -11.67 15.76 4.30
C THR A 89 -10.67 15.66 3.15
N ALA A 90 -10.85 16.48 2.12
CA ALA A 90 -9.83 16.65 1.08
C ALA A 90 -8.60 17.32 1.69
N MET A 91 -7.44 16.72 1.54
CA MET A 91 -6.20 17.22 2.13
C MET A 91 -5.78 18.55 1.49
N ASP A 92 -5.38 19.49 2.32
CA ASP A 92 -4.66 20.69 1.90
C ASP A 92 -3.13 20.44 1.88
N PRO A 93 -2.30 21.37 1.39
CA PRO A 93 -0.84 21.22 1.37
C PRO A 93 -0.24 21.01 2.78
N GLY A 94 -0.78 21.64 3.82
CA GLY A 94 -0.32 21.45 5.20
C GLY A 94 -0.62 20.05 5.72
N ASP A 95 -1.76 19.47 5.37
CA ASP A 95 -2.08 18.08 5.65
C ASP A 95 -1.09 17.12 4.95
N MET A 96 -0.74 17.40 3.70
CA MET A 96 0.21 16.57 2.94
C MET A 96 1.61 16.61 3.56
N GLU A 97 2.11 17.78 3.93
CA GLU A 97 3.39 17.93 4.63
C GLU A 97 3.38 17.17 5.98
N ARG A 98 2.33 17.33 6.76
CA ARG A 98 2.15 16.65 8.05
C ARG A 98 2.14 15.14 7.89
N VAL A 99 1.40 14.61 6.93
CA VAL A 99 1.32 13.16 6.68
C VAL A 99 2.66 12.62 6.17
N ALA A 100 3.36 13.31 5.27
CA ALA A 100 4.68 12.91 4.82
C ALA A 100 5.68 12.84 5.99
N ALA A 101 5.65 13.82 6.90
CA ALA A 101 6.46 13.81 8.12
C ALA A 101 6.10 12.65 9.07
N GLN A 102 4.82 12.29 9.19
CA GLN A 102 4.37 11.13 9.98
C GLN A 102 4.89 9.81 9.40
N PHE A 103 4.86 9.62 8.07
CA PHE A 103 5.46 8.46 7.42
C PHE A 103 6.98 8.39 7.66
N ALA A 104 7.69 9.50 7.52
CA ALA A 104 9.13 9.55 7.80
C ALA A 104 9.45 9.23 9.28
N ALA A 105 8.67 9.75 10.21
CA ALA A 105 8.84 9.45 11.64
C ALA A 105 8.57 7.97 11.95
N ALA A 106 7.53 7.37 11.38
CA ALA A 106 7.24 5.95 11.52
C ALA A 106 8.35 5.07 10.90
N ALA A 107 8.91 5.48 9.75
CA ALA A 107 10.04 4.79 9.12
C ALA A 107 11.30 4.80 10.01
N ARG A 108 11.62 5.94 10.67
CA ARG A 108 12.72 5.99 11.66
C ARG A 108 12.51 5.01 12.81
N ARG A 109 11.28 4.94 13.35
CA ARG A 109 10.94 4.00 14.42
C ARG A 109 11.03 2.54 13.95
N ALA A 110 10.59 2.24 12.73
CA ALA A 110 10.76 0.92 12.13
C ALA A 110 12.25 0.55 12.00
N ALA A 111 13.08 1.47 11.54
CA ALA A 111 14.52 1.26 11.42
C ALA A 111 15.18 1.00 12.78
N ALA A 112 14.84 1.80 13.80
CA ALA A 112 15.31 1.64 15.18
C ALA A 112 14.82 0.32 15.82
N ALA A 113 13.62 -0.13 15.48
CA ALA A 113 13.08 -1.43 15.92
C ALA A 113 13.72 -2.63 15.21
N GLY A 114 14.66 -2.43 14.28
CA GLY A 114 15.36 -3.52 13.58
C GLY A 114 14.56 -4.14 12.43
N VAL A 115 13.54 -3.46 11.92
CA VAL A 115 12.82 -3.87 10.71
C VAL A 115 13.80 -3.83 9.54
N GLN A 116 13.86 -4.91 8.76
CA GLN A 116 14.83 -5.08 7.69
C GLN A 116 14.32 -4.60 6.34
N VAL A 117 13.02 -4.68 6.08
CA VAL A 117 12.38 -4.23 4.84
C VAL A 117 11.14 -3.41 5.18
N LEU A 118 11.03 -2.22 4.59
CA LEU A 118 9.84 -1.39 4.68
C LEU A 118 9.06 -1.47 3.37
N LEU A 119 7.75 -1.70 3.44
CA LEU A 119 6.84 -1.72 2.31
C LEU A 119 5.83 -0.56 2.45
N LEU A 120 5.92 0.45 1.60
CA LEU A 120 4.94 1.54 1.56
C LEU A 120 3.66 1.12 0.84
N ASP A 121 2.52 1.52 1.37
CA ASP A 121 1.22 1.14 0.81
C ASP A 121 0.65 2.22 -0.12
N LEU A 122 0.92 2.09 -1.42
CA LEU A 122 0.36 2.90 -2.49
C LEU A 122 -0.80 2.17 -3.21
N ALA A 123 -1.60 1.40 -2.47
CA ALA A 123 -2.59 0.49 -3.02
C ALA A 123 -3.88 0.42 -2.17
N HIS A 124 -4.77 -0.53 -2.50
CA HIS A 124 -5.94 -0.93 -1.73
C HIS A 124 -6.97 0.19 -1.48
N GLY A 125 -6.92 1.28 -2.25
CA GLY A 125 -7.75 2.45 -2.02
C GLY A 125 -7.46 3.18 -0.70
N HIS A 126 -6.32 2.91 -0.08
CA HIS A 126 -5.77 3.65 1.05
C HIS A 126 -5.26 5.03 0.60
N LEU A 127 -4.75 5.85 1.50
CA LEU A 127 -4.49 7.26 1.25
C LEU A 127 -3.65 7.49 -0.02
N LEU A 128 -2.46 6.91 -0.11
CA LEU A 128 -1.54 7.12 -1.23
C LEU A 128 -2.09 6.52 -2.54
N GLY A 129 -2.64 5.31 -2.49
CA GLY A 129 -3.33 4.70 -3.63
C GLY A 129 -4.57 5.49 -4.08
N GLY A 130 -5.24 6.17 -3.15
CA GLY A 130 -6.35 7.06 -3.44
C GLY A 130 -5.96 8.33 -4.20
N PHE A 131 -4.71 8.82 -4.03
CA PHE A 131 -4.18 9.90 -4.86
C PHE A 131 -3.90 9.43 -6.29
N LEU A 132 -3.41 8.21 -6.48
CA LEU A 132 -3.07 7.65 -7.79
C LEU A 132 -4.30 7.44 -8.69
N SER A 133 -5.41 6.99 -8.12
CA SER A 133 -6.58 6.62 -8.90
C SER A 133 -7.45 7.82 -9.24
N PRO A 134 -7.82 8.02 -10.53
CA PRO A 134 -8.75 9.06 -10.93
C PRO A 134 -10.17 8.86 -10.38
N LEU A 135 -10.52 7.65 -9.91
CA LEU A 135 -11.81 7.36 -9.28
C LEU A 135 -11.91 7.95 -7.86
N ALA A 136 -10.78 8.16 -7.19
CA ALA A 136 -10.70 8.68 -5.83
C ALA A 136 -10.13 10.10 -5.77
N ASN A 137 -9.26 10.46 -6.70
CA ASN A 137 -8.65 11.77 -6.82
C ASN A 137 -9.37 12.58 -7.91
N ARG A 138 -10.19 13.53 -7.48
CA ARG A 138 -10.95 14.46 -8.33
C ARG A 138 -10.46 15.91 -8.17
N ARG A 139 -9.18 16.07 -7.87
CA ARG A 139 -8.55 17.38 -7.68
C ARG A 139 -8.31 18.04 -9.03
N ASP A 140 -8.40 19.37 -9.05
CA ASP A 140 -8.10 20.26 -10.17
C ASP A 140 -6.86 21.12 -9.94
N ASP A 141 -6.15 20.86 -8.81
CA ASP A 141 -4.88 21.49 -8.47
C ASP A 141 -3.67 20.62 -8.89
N ASP A 142 -2.48 21.03 -8.49
CA ASP A 142 -1.20 20.37 -8.80
C ASP A 142 -1.08 18.90 -8.33
N PHE A 143 -2.01 18.41 -7.51
CA PHE A 143 -2.04 17.05 -6.97
C PHE A 143 -3.13 16.18 -7.60
N GLY A 144 -3.74 16.61 -8.69
CA GLY A 144 -4.81 15.91 -9.40
C GLY A 144 -4.62 15.89 -10.91
N GLY A 145 -5.71 15.58 -11.66
CA GLY A 145 -5.70 15.58 -13.11
C GLY A 145 -4.86 14.49 -13.74
N ALA A 146 -3.82 14.87 -14.49
CA ALA A 146 -2.88 13.95 -15.15
C ALA A 146 -2.11 13.08 -14.14
N LEU A 147 -1.52 11.98 -14.60
CA LEU A 147 -0.80 11.02 -13.75
C LEU A 147 0.31 11.70 -12.94
N GLU A 148 1.03 12.64 -13.51
CA GLU A 148 2.12 13.38 -12.85
C GLU A 148 1.61 14.15 -11.61
N GLY A 149 0.45 14.80 -11.71
CA GLY A 149 -0.19 15.47 -10.58
C GLY A 149 -0.65 14.46 -9.52
N ARG A 150 -1.30 13.38 -9.93
CA ARG A 150 -1.76 12.31 -9.02
C ARG A 150 -0.61 11.58 -8.32
N LEU A 151 0.56 11.51 -8.92
CA LEU A 151 1.78 10.94 -8.34
C LEU A 151 2.49 11.88 -7.37
N ARG A 152 2.32 13.20 -7.47
CA ARG A 152 3.11 14.19 -6.75
C ARG A 152 3.15 13.94 -5.24
N PHE A 153 2.02 13.83 -4.59
CA PHE A 153 1.99 13.56 -3.14
C PHE A 153 2.49 12.16 -2.77
N PRO A 154 2.08 11.06 -3.42
CA PRO A 154 2.68 9.75 -3.18
C PRO A 154 4.22 9.74 -3.28
N LEU A 155 4.80 10.41 -4.25
CA LEU A 155 6.26 10.49 -4.42
C LEU A 155 6.92 11.36 -3.33
N GLN A 156 6.29 12.46 -2.90
CA GLN A 156 6.77 13.22 -1.74
C GLN A 156 6.85 12.36 -0.47
N VAL A 157 5.91 11.43 -0.27
CA VAL A 157 5.96 10.49 0.86
C VAL A 157 7.09 9.47 0.66
N VAL A 158 7.28 8.94 -0.56
CA VAL A 158 8.40 8.03 -0.85
C VAL A 158 9.74 8.71 -0.56
N ASP A 159 9.93 9.95 -1.04
CA ASP A 159 11.15 10.74 -0.81
C ASP A 159 11.40 11.01 0.68
N ALA A 160 10.35 11.42 1.40
CA ALA A 160 10.44 11.68 2.83
C ALA A 160 10.82 10.42 3.63
N VAL A 161 10.33 9.26 3.22
CA VAL A 161 10.69 7.97 3.82
C VAL A 161 12.10 7.56 3.41
N ARG A 162 12.45 7.63 2.11
CA ARG A 162 13.78 7.24 1.62
C ARG A 162 14.89 8.06 2.26
N ALA A 163 14.65 9.35 2.51
CA ALA A 163 15.61 10.24 3.16
C ALA A 163 15.99 9.82 4.60
N VAL A 164 15.18 9.00 5.26
CA VAL A 164 15.39 8.57 6.64
C VAL A 164 15.53 7.06 6.81
N TRP A 165 15.12 6.28 5.83
CA TRP A 165 15.28 4.82 5.83
C TRP A 165 16.74 4.46 5.51
N PRO A 166 17.39 3.53 6.24
CA PRO A 166 18.78 3.16 5.98
C PRO A 166 19.01 2.76 4.52
N GLY A 167 20.08 3.28 3.92
CA GLY A 167 20.39 3.08 2.51
C GLY A 167 20.77 1.63 2.16
N ASP A 168 21.20 0.85 3.15
CA ASP A 168 21.52 -0.57 3.06
C ASP A 168 20.29 -1.50 3.25
N ARG A 169 19.12 -0.94 3.55
CA ARG A 169 17.88 -1.70 3.72
C ARG A 169 16.89 -1.44 2.58
N PRO A 170 16.28 -2.50 2.02
CA PRO A 170 15.31 -2.34 0.94
C PRO A 170 14.08 -1.51 1.35
N LEU A 171 13.66 -0.63 0.45
CA LEU A 171 12.39 0.08 0.49
C LEU A 171 11.51 -0.42 -0.64
N TRP A 172 10.40 -1.04 -0.32
CA TRP A 172 9.43 -1.57 -1.29
C TRP A 172 8.16 -0.73 -1.31
N ALA A 173 7.39 -0.82 -2.39
CA ALA A 173 6.06 -0.22 -2.46
C ALA A 173 5.02 -1.23 -2.95
N ALA A 174 3.83 -1.23 -2.34
CA ALA A 174 2.66 -1.90 -2.90
C ALA A 174 1.98 -0.93 -3.84
N LEU A 175 1.87 -1.27 -5.12
CA LEU A 175 1.27 -0.44 -6.16
C LEU A 175 0.02 -1.11 -6.72
N ALA A 176 -1.11 -0.38 -6.76
CA ALA A 176 -2.27 -0.80 -7.50
C ALA A 176 -2.06 -0.53 -8.99
N VAL A 177 -2.10 -1.58 -9.82
CA VAL A 177 -1.85 -1.50 -11.26
C VAL A 177 -3.14 -1.39 -12.08
N THR A 178 -4.28 -1.60 -11.44
CA THR A 178 -5.60 -1.40 -12.01
C THR A 178 -6.64 -1.26 -10.91
N ASP A 179 -7.67 -0.48 -11.14
CA ASP A 179 -8.80 -0.34 -10.23
C ASP A 179 -9.89 -1.41 -10.47
N TRP A 180 -9.79 -2.18 -11.56
CA TRP A 180 -10.85 -3.08 -12.02
C TRP A 180 -12.21 -2.39 -12.15
N ALA A 181 -12.19 -1.13 -12.51
CA ALA A 181 -13.38 -0.30 -12.68
C ALA A 181 -13.21 0.67 -13.86
N PRO A 182 -14.27 0.95 -14.62
CA PRO A 182 -14.22 1.92 -15.72
C PRO A 182 -13.77 3.30 -15.25
N GLY A 183 -12.88 3.94 -16.01
CA GLY A 183 -12.33 5.25 -15.70
C GLY A 183 -11.26 5.22 -14.58
N GLY A 184 -10.81 4.04 -14.18
CA GLY A 184 -9.70 3.86 -13.25
C GLY A 184 -8.34 3.94 -13.93
N LEU A 185 -7.29 3.53 -13.22
CA LEU A 185 -5.92 3.55 -13.69
C LEU A 185 -5.74 2.69 -14.94
N ALA A 186 -5.18 3.28 -16.00
CA ALA A 186 -4.89 2.60 -17.26
C ALA A 186 -3.57 1.78 -17.16
N PRO A 187 -3.38 0.72 -17.97
CA PRO A 187 -2.16 -0.08 -17.95
C PRO A 187 -0.88 0.72 -18.15
N GLU A 188 -0.90 1.66 -19.08
CA GLU A 188 0.23 2.55 -19.40
C GLU A 188 0.57 3.47 -18.23
N GLU A 189 -0.45 3.95 -17.53
CA GLU A 189 -0.29 4.74 -16.31
C GLU A 189 0.29 3.90 -15.16
N ALA A 190 -0.08 2.62 -15.05
CA ALA A 190 0.50 1.72 -14.06
C ALA A 190 2.00 1.50 -14.27
N VAL A 191 2.44 1.31 -15.52
CA VAL A 191 3.86 1.19 -15.90
C VAL A 191 4.59 2.50 -15.61
N ALA A 192 4.02 3.66 -15.98
CA ALA A 192 4.62 4.96 -15.72
C ALA A 192 4.73 5.25 -14.22
N ALA A 193 3.70 4.93 -13.43
CA ALA A 193 3.72 5.04 -11.97
C ALA A 193 4.79 4.13 -11.35
N ALA A 194 4.93 2.90 -11.84
CA ALA A 194 5.95 1.95 -11.40
C ALA A 194 7.37 2.52 -11.61
N ARG A 195 7.66 3.07 -12.79
CA ARG A 195 8.95 3.73 -13.08
C ARG A 195 9.19 4.92 -12.16
N ALA A 196 8.18 5.76 -11.95
CA ALA A 196 8.30 6.93 -11.08
C ALA A 196 8.62 6.52 -9.64
N VAL A 197 7.87 5.57 -9.07
CA VAL A 197 8.07 5.09 -7.69
C VAL A 197 9.46 4.44 -7.53
N ALA A 198 9.92 3.66 -8.49
CA ALA A 198 11.28 3.09 -8.47
C ALA A 198 12.35 4.17 -8.61
N GLY A 199 12.15 5.17 -9.50
CA GLY A 199 13.05 6.31 -9.66
C GLY A 199 13.23 7.17 -8.41
N HIS A 200 12.25 7.14 -7.51
CA HIS A 200 12.29 7.77 -6.19
C HIS A 200 12.85 6.85 -5.08
N GLY A 201 13.44 5.72 -5.43
CA GLY A 201 14.24 4.88 -4.52
C GLY A 201 13.50 3.69 -3.90
N CYS A 202 12.41 3.24 -4.51
CA CYS A 202 11.82 1.93 -4.18
C CYS A 202 12.52 0.82 -4.98
N ASP A 203 13.01 -0.19 -4.28
CA ASP A 203 13.83 -1.27 -4.84
C ASP A 203 13.00 -2.39 -5.47
N LEU A 204 11.74 -2.54 -5.05
CA LEU A 204 10.83 -3.57 -5.53
C LEU A 204 9.37 -3.11 -5.40
N LEU A 205 8.53 -3.53 -6.35
CA LEU A 205 7.10 -3.25 -6.32
C LEU A 205 6.28 -4.52 -6.07
N ARG A 206 5.47 -4.49 -5.01
CA ARG A 206 4.40 -5.48 -4.83
C ARG A 206 3.22 -5.10 -5.70
N VAL A 207 2.97 -5.88 -6.73
CA VAL A 207 1.84 -5.70 -7.64
C VAL A 207 0.53 -6.09 -6.96
N THR A 208 -0.43 -5.18 -6.95
CA THR A 208 -1.78 -5.38 -6.43
C THR A 208 -2.81 -4.81 -7.41
N ALA A 209 -4.10 -5.08 -7.18
CA ALA A 209 -5.16 -4.56 -8.03
C ALA A 209 -6.44 -4.29 -7.23
N GLY A 210 -7.24 -3.34 -7.72
CA GLY A 210 -8.58 -3.04 -7.21
C GLY A 210 -8.60 -2.42 -5.81
N GLN A 211 -9.76 -2.55 -5.16
CA GLN A 211 -10.07 -2.04 -3.82
C GLN A 211 -10.03 -0.51 -3.68
N THR A 212 -9.79 0.23 -4.76
CA THR A 212 -9.84 1.69 -4.75
C THR A 212 -11.27 2.21 -4.62
N THR A 213 -12.21 1.51 -5.19
CA THR A 213 -13.65 1.78 -5.07
C THR A 213 -14.40 0.51 -4.65
N ALA A 214 -15.52 0.66 -3.99
CA ALA A 214 -16.39 -0.47 -3.63
C ALA A 214 -17.09 -1.08 -4.85
N VAL A 215 -17.21 -0.33 -5.94
CA VAL A 215 -17.80 -0.78 -7.21
C VAL A 215 -16.71 -1.28 -8.13
N THR A 216 -16.19 -2.47 -7.84
CA THR A 216 -15.17 -3.13 -8.67
C THR A 216 -15.70 -4.46 -9.20
N ARG A 217 -15.13 -4.92 -10.32
CA ARG A 217 -15.32 -6.29 -10.84
C ARG A 217 -13.97 -7.00 -10.84
N PRO A 218 -13.51 -7.43 -9.66
CA PRO A 218 -12.20 -8.04 -9.54
C PRO A 218 -12.17 -9.41 -10.23
N ASP A 219 -11.11 -9.65 -10.95
CA ASP A 219 -10.73 -10.98 -11.38
C ASP A 219 -9.81 -11.61 -10.32
N TYR A 220 -10.38 -12.44 -9.47
CA TYR A 220 -9.64 -13.19 -8.45
C TYR A 220 -9.32 -14.63 -8.90
N GLY A 221 -9.28 -14.86 -10.19
CA GLY A 221 -8.88 -16.14 -10.75
C GLY A 221 -7.48 -16.58 -10.35
N ARG A 222 -7.14 -17.82 -10.67
CA ARG A 222 -5.80 -18.37 -10.48
C ARG A 222 -4.78 -17.54 -11.26
N LEU A 223 -3.67 -17.15 -10.62
CA LEU A 223 -2.58 -16.34 -11.22
C LEU A 223 -3.05 -14.96 -11.73
N SER A 224 -4.14 -14.42 -11.21
CA SER A 224 -4.83 -13.23 -11.74
C SER A 224 -3.97 -11.97 -11.85
N LEU A 225 -2.92 -11.84 -11.03
CA LEU A 225 -2.02 -10.69 -11.05
C LEU A 225 -0.71 -10.93 -11.81
N VAL A 226 -0.45 -12.15 -12.30
CA VAL A 226 0.83 -12.52 -12.92
C VAL A 226 1.07 -11.73 -14.21
N GLY A 227 0.05 -11.58 -15.06
CA GLY A 227 0.15 -10.76 -16.27
C GLY A 227 0.45 -9.29 -15.99
N TRP A 228 -0.10 -8.73 -14.91
CA TRP A 228 0.20 -7.37 -14.47
C TRP A 228 1.61 -7.24 -13.90
N SER A 229 2.09 -8.25 -13.19
CA SER A 229 3.47 -8.27 -12.70
C SER A 229 4.47 -8.37 -13.85
N ASP A 230 4.17 -9.20 -14.85
CA ASP A 230 4.94 -9.32 -16.08
C ASP A 230 5.06 -7.98 -16.81
N LEU A 231 3.94 -7.29 -17.00
CA LEU A 231 3.88 -5.96 -17.60
C LEU A 231 4.76 -4.94 -16.83
N VAL A 232 4.60 -4.83 -15.52
CA VAL A 232 5.37 -3.89 -14.68
C VAL A 232 6.85 -4.26 -14.70
N ARG A 233 7.18 -5.54 -14.51
CA ARG A 233 8.55 -6.00 -14.43
C ARG A 233 9.33 -5.75 -15.72
N ASN A 234 8.74 -6.07 -16.84
CA ASN A 234 9.43 -6.03 -18.13
C ASN A 234 9.33 -4.65 -18.81
N ASP A 235 8.17 -3.97 -18.74
CA ASP A 235 8.01 -2.67 -19.38
C ASP A 235 8.52 -1.52 -18.50
N ALA A 236 8.37 -1.57 -17.19
CA ALA A 236 8.95 -0.57 -16.30
C ALA A 236 10.40 -0.88 -15.90
N ALA A 237 10.90 -2.10 -16.14
CA ALA A 237 12.21 -2.60 -15.72
C ALA A 237 12.45 -2.49 -14.21
N VAL A 238 11.43 -2.87 -13.41
CA VAL A 238 11.44 -2.78 -11.95
C VAL A 238 11.20 -4.18 -11.36
N PRO A 239 12.00 -4.63 -10.38
CA PRO A 239 11.74 -5.90 -9.69
C PRO A 239 10.33 -5.94 -9.08
N THR A 240 9.67 -7.09 -9.18
CA THR A 240 8.29 -7.25 -8.72
C THR A 240 8.10 -8.41 -7.74
N MET A 241 7.14 -8.23 -6.84
CA MET A 241 6.53 -9.28 -6.05
C MET A 241 5.06 -9.42 -6.44
N VAL A 242 4.65 -10.65 -6.76
CA VAL A 242 3.28 -10.94 -7.18
C VAL A 242 2.62 -11.95 -6.24
N GLY A 243 1.34 -11.73 -5.97
CA GLY A 243 0.40 -12.70 -5.39
C GLY A 243 -0.70 -13.01 -6.41
N GLY A 244 -1.91 -13.22 -5.92
CA GLY A 244 -3.08 -13.44 -6.79
C GLY A 244 -3.36 -14.91 -7.05
N ASN A 245 -3.65 -15.64 -5.96
CA ASN A 245 -4.04 -17.04 -6.01
C ASN A 245 -2.94 -18.00 -6.53
N LEU A 246 -1.71 -17.81 -6.06
CA LEU A 246 -0.62 -18.77 -6.17
C LEU A 246 -0.78 -19.79 -5.05
N THR A 247 -0.97 -21.07 -5.38
CA THR A 247 -1.34 -22.11 -4.40
C THR A 247 -0.39 -23.30 -4.37
N THR A 248 0.46 -23.47 -5.40
CA THR A 248 1.39 -24.60 -5.50
C THR A 248 2.82 -24.14 -5.78
N ALA A 249 3.79 -25.02 -5.48
CA ALA A 249 5.20 -24.81 -5.80
C ALA A 249 5.44 -24.71 -7.31
N ASP A 250 4.72 -25.50 -8.10
CA ASP A 250 4.83 -25.48 -9.57
C ASP A 250 4.40 -24.15 -10.17
N GLU A 251 3.33 -23.54 -9.63
CA GLU A 251 2.91 -22.20 -10.04
C GLU A 251 3.98 -21.17 -9.74
N VAL A 252 4.55 -21.20 -8.53
CA VAL A 252 5.66 -20.32 -8.12
C VAL A 252 6.85 -20.48 -9.06
N ASN A 253 7.30 -21.71 -9.28
CA ASN A 253 8.41 -22.02 -10.15
C ASN A 253 8.16 -21.56 -11.59
N THR A 254 6.95 -21.76 -12.09
CA THR A 254 6.55 -21.32 -13.44
C THR A 254 6.62 -19.80 -13.58
N VAL A 255 6.11 -19.06 -12.60
CA VAL A 255 6.12 -17.57 -12.60
C VAL A 255 7.54 -17.03 -12.56
N LEU A 256 8.37 -17.57 -11.67
CA LEU A 256 9.77 -17.15 -11.50
C LEU A 256 10.64 -17.53 -12.72
N ALA A 257 10.54 -18.77 -13.19
CA ALA A 257 11.32 -19.25 -14.33
C ALA A 257 10.95 -18.53 -15.64
N ALA A 258 9.69 -18.12 -15.79
CA ALA A 258 9.25 -17.33 -16.94
C ALA A 258 9.63 -15.84 -16.84
N GLY A 259 10.30 -15.41 -15.76
CA GLY A 259 10.70 -14.00 -15.56
C GLY A 259 9.53 -13.04 -15.39
N ARG A 260 8.38 -13.50 -14.86
CA ARG A 260 7.17 -12.68 -14.70
C ARG A 260 7.09 -11.99 -13.34
N ALA A 261 7.90 -12.41 -12.39
CA ALA A 261 8.11 -11.78 -11.09
C ALA A 261 9.47 -12.21 -10.53
N ASP A 262 9.95 -11.48 -9.52
CA ASP A 262 11.19 -11.81 -8.78
C ASP A 262 10.88 -12.49 -7.45
N LEU A 263 9.70 -12.20 -6.87
CA LEU A 263 9.19 -12.82 -5.65
C LEU A 263 7.73 -13.21 -5.80
N CYS A 264 7.33 -14.28 -5.11
CA CYS A 264 5.93 -14.69 -5.00
C CYS A 264 5.41 -14.51 -3.58
N LEU A 265 4.23 -13.90 -3.44
CA LEU A 265 3.50 -13.76 -2.18
C LEU A 265 2.50 -14.91 -2.06
N LEU A 266 2.67 -15.74 -1.04
CA LEU A 266 1.83 -16.89 -0.78
C LEU A 266 0.96 -16.66 0.46
N ASP A 267 -0.28 -17.15 0.43
CA ASP A 267 -1.12 -17.24 1.62
C ASP A 267 -0.93 -18.63 2.24
N PRO A 268 -0.38 -18.74 3.46
CA PRO A 268 -0.12 -20.02 4.09
C PRO A 268 -1.38 -20.87 4.32
N ARG A 269 -2.58 -20.27 4.23
CA ARG A 269 -3.85 -20.99 4.35
C ARG A 269 -4.28 -21.67 3.06
N THR A 270 -3.77 -21.24 1.91
CA THR A 270 -4.15 -21.75 0.59
C THR A 270 -3.00 -22.43 -0.15
N TYR A 271 -1.76 -22.14 0.25
CA TYR A 271 -0.58 -22.77 -0.34
C TYR A 271 -0.40 -24.20 0.18
N THR A 272 -0.40 -25.16 -0.71
CA THR A 272 -0.33 -26.59 -0.37
C THR A 272 1.09 -27.16 -0.37
N GLY A 273 2.06 -26.46 -0.98
CA GLY A 273 3.45 -26.92 -1.10
C GLY A 273 3.66 -28.09 -2.07
N ALA A 274 2.58 -28.54 -2.71
CA ALA A 274 2.59 -29.69 -3.64
C ALA A 274 2.50 -29.20 -5.11
#